data_07af2ca0a3d96559f1428b20fcae6fcd
#
_entry.id   07af2ca0a3d96559f1428b20fcae6fcd
#
_cell.length_a   1.000
_cell.length_b   1.000
_cell.length_c   1.000
_cell.angle_alpha   90.00
_cell.angle_beta   90.00
_cell.angle_gamma   90.00
#
_symmetry.space_group_name_H-M   'P 1'
#
loop_
_entity.id
_entity.type
_entity.pdbx_description
1 polymer ?
#
loop_
_entity_poly.entity_id
_entity_poly.type
_entity_poly.pdbx_seq_one_letter_code
_entity_poly.pdbx_strand_id
1 'polypeptide(L)'
;MAILGIISLASLPAQARDLPEIQADVFQVANSGAYPPFSYVDTAGNLVGFDVDIAEALADRMGVEVNIQTSPWNGIVAALAGGRFDACICSMSVTEERQQAVDFTDSYYSSGLSIWVQEDSDDLTSIDDFEGKRVGSTLGETGNQWATENSEGRWRNQTFQGLPDMLNGLTTGRIDVMIADDIPVYVALNDQDLAIKEVNVGELPSWPAAIAIQKNKPELKEALNIALAEIKEDGTYQEIVDKWIGVGVQFD
;
A
#
# COMPACT_ATOMS: atom_id res chain seq x y z
N MET A 1 52.16 0.59 -22.96
CA MET A 1 51.37 1.40 -22.01
C MET A 1 50.06 1.73 -22.68
N ALA A 2 48.97 1.04 -22.30
CA ALA A 2 47.63 1.29 -22.80
C ALA A 2 46.90 2.13 -21.72
N ILE A 3 46.48 3.31 -22.07
CA ILE A 3 45.69 4.22 -21.21
C ILE A 3 44.24 3.81 -21.38
N LEU A 4 43.66 3.16 -20.36
CA LEU A 4 42.21 2.96 -20.26
C LEU A 4 41.58 4.32 -19.89
N GLY A 5 40.86 4.91 -20.83
CA GLY A 5 40.02 6.05 -20.56
C GLY A 5 38.75 5.61 -19.80
N ILE A 6 38.60 6.06 -18.58
CA ILE A 6 37.35 5.94 -17.80
C ILE A 6 36.36 6.92 -18.42
N ILE A 7 35.36 6.41 -19.14
CA ILE A 7 34.21 7.20 -19.57
C ILE A 7 33.32 7.34 -18.35
N SER A 8 33.35 8.50 -17.70
CA SER A 8 32.41 8.91 -16.69
C SER A 8 31.06 9.18 -17.40
N LEU A 9 30.07 8.31 -17.19
CA LEU A 9 28.68 8.65 -17.55
C LEU A 9 28.25 9.77 -16.61
N ALA A 10 28.29 11.00 -17.13
CA ALA A 10 27.63 12.11 -16.47
C ALA A 10 26.11 11.87 -16.56
N SER A 11 25.46 11.65 -15.41
CA SER A 11 24.01 11.69 -15.30
C SER A 11 23.52 13.05 -15.80
N LEU A 12 22.77 13.05 -16.89
CA LEU A 12 22.05 14.25 -17.35
C LEU A 12 21.09 14.67 -16.24
N PRO A 13 21.01 15.97 -15.89
CA PRO A 13 20.01 16.44 -14.94
C PRO A 13 18.62 16.10 -15.49
N ALA A 14 17.76 15.49 -14.64
CA ALA A 14 16.36 15.31 -14.97
C ALA A 14 15.80 16.68 -15.42
N GLN A 15 15.40 16.78 -16.69
CA GLN A 15 14.71 17.97 -17.15
C GLN A 15 13.34 17.99 -16.50
N ALA A 16 13.06 19.02 -15.69
CA ALA A 16 11.72 19.25 -15.16
C ALA A 16 10.69 19.09 -16.29
N ARG A 17 9.81 18.11 -16.15
CA ARG A 17 8.73 17.90 -17.11
C ARG A 17 7.69 18.98 -16.82
N ASP A 18 7.26 19.68 -17.85
CA ASP A 18 6.10 20.57 -17.73
C ASP A 18 4.87 19.68 -17.56
N LEU A 19 4.38 19.56 -16.31
CA LEU A 19 3.22 18.77 -15.94
C LEU A 19 2.06 19.70 -15.57
N PRO A 20 1.34 20.24 -16.56
CA PRO A 20 0.25 21.20 -16.33
C PRO A 20 -0.90 20.64 -15.49
N GLU A 21 -0.91 19.33 -15.28
CA GLU A 21 -1.91 18.63 -14.47
C GLU A 21 -1.59 18.61 -12.97
N ILE A 22 -0.37 19.02 -12.56
CA ILE A 22 0.03 19.18 -11.15
C ILE A 22 -0.29 20.62 -10.71
N GLN A 23 -0.91 20.77 -9.54
CA GLN A 23 -1.25 22.09 -9.01
C GLN A 23 0.00 22.79 -8.43
N ALA A 24 0.26 24.00 -8.90
CA ALA A 24 1.28 24.92 -8.36
C ALA A 24 2.72 24.34 -8.30
N ASP A 25 3.11 23.49 -9.24
CA ASP A 25 4.45 22.88 -9.38
C ASP A 25 4.87 22.01 -8.16
N VAL A 26 3.92 21.67 -7.29
CA VAL A 26 4.13 20.79 -6.13
C VAL A 26 3.19 19.61 -6.24
N PHE A 27 3.75 18.41 -6.36
CA PHE A 27 3.00 17.16 -6.43
C PHE A 27 2.35 16.83 -5.08
N GLN A 28 1.02 16.95 -5.01
CA GLN A 28 0.26 16.71 -3.79
C GLN A 28 -0.12 15.24 -3.69
N VAL A 29 0.49 14.53 -2.75
CA VAL A 29 0.32 13.08 -2.56
C VAL A 29 -0.42 12.80 -1.26
N ALA A 30 -1.47 11.98 -1.36
CA ALA A 30 -2.16 11.43 -0.20
C ALA A 30 -1.54 10.09 0.22
N ASN A 31 -1.55 9.86 1.55
CA ASN A 31 -1.12 8.63 2.17
C ASN A 31 -1.97 8.35 3.42
N SER A 32 -2.11 7.10 3.89
CA SER A 32 -2.93 6.82 5.08
C SER A 32 -2.26 7.21 6.39
N GLY A 33 -0.94 7.03 6.47
CA GLY A 33 -0.18 7.25 7.71
C GLY A 33 -0.46 6.25 8.84
N ALA A 34 -1.21 5.17 8.55
CA ALA A 34 -1.62 4.16 9.53
C ALA A 34 -1.47 2.72 9.00
N TYR A 35 -0.58 2.50 8.03
CA TYR A 35 -0.39 1.24 7.33
C TYR A 35 1.10 0.87 7.22
N PRO A 36 1.77 0.51 8.35
CA PRO A 36 3.16 0.04 8.30
C PRO A 36 3.26 -1.30 7.56
N PRO A 37 4.36 -1.56 6.80
CA PRO A 37 5.52 -0.67 6.61
C PRO A 37 5.36 0.31 5.44
N PHE A 38 4.19 0.37 4.80
CA PHE A 38 3.96 1.18 3.59
C PHE A 38 3.88 2.67 3.90
N SER A 39 3.11 3.05 4.93
CA SER A 39 3.03 4.44 5.38
C SER A 39 2.59 4.53 6.84
N TYR A 40 3.39 5.15 7.68
CA TYR A 40 3.06 5.35 9.09
C TYR A 40 3.83 6.53 9.69
N VAL A 41 3.36 7.00 10.84
CA VAL A 41 4.05 8.03 11.61
C VAL A 41 4.99 7.35 12.59
N ASP A 42 6.30 7.64 12.50
CA ASP A 42 7.31 7.08 13.36
C ASP A 42 7.26 7.70 14.79
N THR A 43 8.10 7.20 15.68
CA THR A 43 8.17 7.70 17.08
C THR A 43 8.68 9.13 17.20
N ALA A 44 9.31 9.68 16.16
CA ALA A 44 9.75 11.06 16.08
C ALA A 44 8.67 12.00 15.50
N GLY A 45 7.56 11.44 15.02
CA GLY A 45 6.45 12.19 14.41
C GLY A 45 6.58 12.39 12.90
N ASN A 46 7.53 11.71 12.24
CA ASN A 46 7.69 11.79 10.79
C ASN A 46 6.81 10.77 10.08
N LEU A 47 6.24 11.15 8.94
CA LEU A 47 5.60 10.21 8.03
C LEU A 47 6.70 9.47 7.25
N VAL A 48 6.71 8.15 7.33
CA VAL A 48 7.73 7.29 6.74
C VAL A 48 7.09 6.03 6.16
N GLY A 49 7.82 5.29 5.33
CA GLY A 49 7.41 3.99 4.81
C GLY A 49 7.72 3.81 3.33
N PHE A 50 7.43 2.62 2.85
CA PHE A 50 7.64 2.23 1.46
C PHE A 50 6.98 3.20 0.46
N ASP A 51 5.69 3.52 0.65
CA ASP A 51 4.94 4.41 -0.22
C ASP A 51 5.45 5.86 -0.16
N VAL A 52 6.02 6.26 0.98
CA VAL A 52 6.62 7.59 1.15
C VAL A 52 7.90 7.69 0.31
N ASP A 53 8.80 6.71 0.44
CA ASP A 53 10.05 6.68 -0.33
C ASP A 53 9.74 6.53 -1.85
N ILE A 54 8.73 5.76 -2.24
CA ILE A 54 8.27 5.68 -3.64
C ILE A 54 7.79 7.05 -4.13
N ALA A 55 6.99 7.78 -3.35
CA ALA A 55 6.48 9.10 -3.73
C ALA A 55 7.63 10.10 -3.94
N GLU A 56 8.62 10.10 -3.06
CA GLU A 56 9.81 10.94 -3.17
C GLU A 56 10.65 10.58 -4.40
N ALA A 57 10.89 9.28 -4.64
CA ALA A 57 11.65 8.81 -5.79
C ALA A 57 10.97 9.17 -7.12
N LEU A 58 9.63 9.02 -7.21
CA LEU A 58 8.88 9.38 -8.40
C LEU A 58 8.90 10.90 -8.64
N ALA A 59 8.73 11.72 -7.61
CA ALA A 59 8.81 13.18 -7.72
C ALA A 59 10.20 13.64 -8.21
N ASP A 60 11.27 13.02 -7.70
CA ASP A 60 12.64 13.29 -8.16
C ASP A 60 12.79 13.00 -9.66
N ARG A 61 12.28 11.83 -10.14
CA ARG A 61 12.31 11.49 -11.58
C ARG A 61 11.47 12.43 -12.43
N MET A 62 10.35 12.92 -11.91
CA MET A 62 9.51 13.90 -12.60
C MET A 62 10.10 15.32 -12.55
N GLY A 63 11.06 15.58 -11.65
CA GLY A 63 11.68 16.89 -11.45
C GLY A 63 10.75 17.90 -10.78
N VAL A 64 9.87 17.46 -9.89
CA VAL A 64 8.91 18.27 -9.14
C VAL A 64 9.12 18.16 -7.64
N GLU A 65 8.71 19.18 -6.90
CA GLU A 65 8.61 19.06 -5.44
C GLU A 65 7.41 18.20 -5.06
N VAL A 66 7.52 17.42 -3.97
CA VAL A 66 6.42 16.59 -3.45
C VAL A 66 6.01 17.08 -2.06
N ASN A 67 4.69 17.09 -1.83
CA ASN A 67 4.08 17.33 -0.53
C ASN A 67 3.20 16.14 -0.17
N ILE A 68 3.69 15.28 0.75
CA ILE A 68 2.99 14.07 1.16
C ILE A 68 2.18 14.36 2.42
N GLN A 69 0.88 14.14 2.38
CA GLN A 69 -0.05 14.44 3.47
C GLN A 69 -0.85 13.20 3.87
N THR A 70 -1.09 13.06 5.17
CA THR A 70 -1.98 12.00 5.66
C THR A 70 -3.45 12.35 5.42
N SER A 71 -4.22 11.33 5.08
CA SER A 71 -5.68 11.39 4.95
C SER A 71 -6.31 10.09 5.45
N PRO A 72 -7.42 10.13 6.20
CA PRO A 72 -8.08 8.92 6.63
C PRO A 72 -8.42 8.01 5.45
N TRP A 73 -8.09 6.71 5.56
CA TRP A 73 -8.25 5.74 4.48
C TRP A 73 -9.68 5.70 3.92
N ASN A 74 -10.68 5.63 4.79
CA ASN A 74 -12.10 5.52 4.41
C ASN A 74 -12.66 6.73 3.63
N GLY A 75 -11.88 7.79 3.46
CA GLY A 75 -12.25 8.97 2.67
C GLY A 75 -11.25 9.34 1.57
N ILE A 76 -10.14 8.60 1.46
CA ILE A 76 -9.00 9.00 0.61
C ILE A 76 -9.35 9.02 -0.88
N VAL A 77 -10.14 8.04 -1.36
CA VAL A 77 -10.62 7.98 -2.75
C VAL A 77 -11.51 9.18 -3.08
N ALA A 78 -12.44 9.51 -2.18
CA ALA A 78 -13.32 10.67 -2.36
C ALA A 78 -12.54 12.00 -2.33
N ALA A 79 -11.54 12.12 -1.46
CA ALA A 79 -10.68 13.30 -1.38
C ALA A 79 -9.83 13.47 -2.65
N LEU A 80 -9.30 12.36 -3.20
CA LEU A 80 -8.57 12.34 -4.46
C LEU A 80 -9.48 12.72 -5.64
N ALA A 81 -10.64 12.07 -5.77
CA ALA A 81 -11.60 12.36 -6.83
C ALA A 81 -12.13 13.80 -6.76
N GLY A 82 -12.21 14.38 -5.55
CA GLY A 82 -12.59 15.77 -5.31
C GLY A 82 -11.49 16.80 -5.56
N GLY A 83 -10.28 16.37 -5.96
CA GLY A 83 -9.18 17.27 -6.33
C GLY A 83 -8.39 17.83 -5.15
N ARG A 84 -8.46 17.21 -3.98
CA ARG A 84 -7.64 17.61 -2.83
C ARG A 84 -6.16 17.25 -3.00
N PHE A 85 -5.90 16.15 -3.73
CA PHE A 85 -4.57 15.60 -4.01
C PHE A 85 -4.46 15.31 -5.51
N ASP A 86 -3.25 15.28 -6.03
CA ASP A 86 -2.96 14.88 -7.40
C ASP A 86 -2.93 13.34 -7.51
N ALA A 87 -2.37 12.68 -6.50
CA ALA A 87 -2.27 11.21 -6.43
C ALA A 87 -2.45 10.68 -5.01
N CYS A 88 -2.80 9.38 -4.90
CA CYS A 88 -2.61 8.55 -3.72
C CYS A 88 -1.54 7.51 -4.03
N ILE A 89 -0.38 7.60 -3.33
CA ILE A 89 0.67 6.59 -3.33
C ILE A 89 0.57 5.92 -1.96
N CYS A 90 -0.24 4.88 -1.87
CA CYS A 90 -0.80 4.43 -0.60
C CYS A 90 -1.17 2.94 -0.62
N SER A 91 -0.46 2.16 -1.42
CA SER A 91 -0.66 0.71 -1.53
C SER A 91 -2.11 0.32 -1.89
N MET A 92 -2.75 1.14 -2.74
CA MET A 92 -4.15 0.97 -3.08
C MET A 92 -4.37 -0.15 -4.08
N SER A 93 -5.10 -1.18 -3.68
CA SER A 93 -5.55 -2.26 -4.57
C SER A 93 -6.44 -1.71 -5.69
N VAL A 94 -6.19 -2.13 -6.92
CA VAL A 94 -7.00 -1.78 -8.09
C VAL A 94 -8.27 -2.63 -8.07
N THR A 95 -9.41 -2.02 -7.77
CA THR A 95 -10.72 -2.68 -7.82
C THR A 95 -11.64 -1.99 -8.81
N GLU A 96 -12.62 -2.73 -9.34
CA GLU A 96 -13.63 -2.15 -10.27
C GLU A 96 -14.39 -0.99 -9.64
N GLU A 97 -14.71 -1.08 -8.35
CA GLU A 97 -15.38 -0.01 -7.60
C GLU A 97 -14.53 1.27 -7.59
N ARG A 98 -13.24 1.15 -7.21
CA ARG A 98 -12.33 2.30 -7.15
C ARG A 98 -12.07 2.90 -8.53
N GLN A 99 -11.97 2.05 -9.57
CA GLN A 99 -11.82 2.49 -10.96
C GLN A 99 -13.01 3.31 -11.49
N GLN A 100 -14.17 3.25 -10.87
CA GLN A 100 -15.28 4.16 -11.22
C GLN A 100 -15.01 5.61 -10.81
N ALA A 101 -14.29 5.83 -9.71
CA ALA A 101 -14.03 7.16 -9.14
C ALA A 101 -12.67 7.75 -9.52
N VAL A 102 -11.65 6.92 -9.69
CA VAL A 102 -10.25 7.33 -9.94
C VAL A 102 -9.64 6.52 -11.08
N ASP A 103 -8.54 7.00 -11.65
CA ASP A 103 -7.70 6.23 -12.57
C ASP A 103 -6.47 5.68 -11.82
N PHE A 104 -5.82 4.68 -12.41
CA PHE A 104 -4.64 4.04 -11.83
C PHE A 104 -3.49 4.03 -12.84
N THR A 105 -2.26 4.11 -12.33
CA THR A 105 -1.03 3.81 -13.07
C THR A 105 -0.89 2.32 -13.34
N ASP A 106 0.23 1.92 -13.93
CA ASP A 106 0.69 0.55 -13.88
C ASP A 106 0.93 0.15 -12.42
N SER A 107 0.80 -1.13 -12.11
CA SER A 107 1.01 -1.62 -10.75
C SER A 107 2.48 -1.56 -10.34
N TYR A 108 2.72 -1.33 -9.06
CA TYR A 108 4.08 -1.40 -8.54
C TYR A 108 4.34 -2.66 -7.70
N TYR A 109 3.29 -3.31 -7.18
CA TYR A 109 3.35 -4.68 -6.62
C TYR A 109 1.95 -5.32 -6.60
N SER A 110 1.85 -6.57 -6.13
CA SER A 110 0.58 -7.26 -5.88
C SER A 110 0.54 -7.79 -4.45
N SER A 111 -0.63 -7.79 -3.83
CA SER A 111 -0.86 -8.34 -2.49
C SER A 111 -2.16 -9.13 -2.46
N GLY A 112 -2.18 -10.21 -1.67
CA GLY A 112 -3.33 -11.06 -1.44
C GLY A 112 -3.95 -10.83 -0.06
N LEU A 113 -5.21 -11.23 0.11
CA LEU A 113 -5.77 -11.34 1.45
C LEU A 113 -5.21 -12.54 2.17
N SER A 114 -5.04 -12.39 3.48
CA SER A 114 -4.64 -13.44 4.42
C SER A 114 -5.54 -13.44 5.65
N ILE A 115 -5.66 -14.60 6.27
CA ILE A 115 -6.50 -14.81 7.45
C ILE A 115 -5.62 -15.18 8.63
N TRP A 116 -5.81 -14.48 9.73
CA TRP A 116 -4.99 -14.60 10.93
C TRP A 116 -5.84 -14.85 12.16
N VAL A 117 -5.33 -15.70 13.05
CA VAL A 117 -5.93 -16.01 14.35
C VAL A 117 -4.85 -15.94 15.43
N GLN A 118 -5.25 -15.97 16.72
CA GLN A 118 -4.28 -16.13 17.80
C GLN A 118 -3.58 -17.49 17.67
N GLU A 119 -2.31 -17.56 18.07
CA GLU A 119 -1.47 -18.76 17.90
C GLU A 119 -2.06 -20.00 18.60
N ASP A 120 -2.70 -19.82 19.74
CA ASP A 120 -3.34 -20.88 20.54
C ASP A 120 -4.79 -21.19 20.12
N SER A 121 -5.32 -20.50 19.10
CA SER A 121 -6.64 -20.78 18.56
C SER A 121 -6.67 -22.11 17.80
N ASP A 122 -7.85 -22.72 17.75
CA ASP A 122 -8.12 -23.86 16.87
C ASP A 122 -7.81 -23.51 15.42
N ASP A 123 -7.38 -24.49 14.63
CA ASP A 123 -7.15 -24.30 13.21
C ASP A 123 -8.49 -24.11 12.49
N LEU A 124 -8.56 -23.04 11.71
CA LEU A 124 -9.65 -22.80 10.79
C LEU A 124 -9.24 -23.32 9.41
N THR A 125 -10.10 -24.10 8.77
CA THR A 125 -9.82 -24.77 7.50
C THR A 125 -10.74 -24.32 6.38
N SER A 126 -11.78 -23.58 6.73
CA SER A 126 -12.75 -23.01 5.79
C SER A 126 -13.37 -21.74 6.36
N ILE A 127 -14.00 -20.95 5.48
CA ILE A 127 -14.77 -19.76 5.90
C ILE A 127 -16.01 -20.11 6.73
N ASP A 128 -16.49 -21.36 6.69
CA ASP A 128 -17.63 -21.80 7.49
C ASP A 128 -17.25 -21.86 8.99
N ASP A 129 -15.97 -22.06 9.30
CA ASP A 129 -15.45 -22.04 10.67
C ASP A 129 -15.50 -20.65 11.33
N PHE A 130 -15.87 -19.59 10.56
CA PHE A 130 -16.06 -18.24 11.09
C PHE A 130 -17.43 -18.03 11.74
N GLU A 131 -18.34 -19.04 11.68
CA GLU A 131 -19.66 -18.92 12.27
C GLU A 131 -19.61 -18.50 13.75
N GLY A 132 -20.31 -17.43 14.07
CA GLY A 132 -20.38 -16.86 15.42
C GLY A 132 -19.16 -16.04 15.86
N LYS A 133 -18.06 -16.05 15.10
CA LYS A 133 -16.81 -15.34 15.44
C LYS A 133 -16.90 -13.83 15.20
N ARG A 134 -15.98 -13.12 15.85
CA ARG A 134 -15.74 -11.69 15.61
C ARG A 134 -14.62 -11.57 14.58
N VAL A 135 -14.95 -11.08 13.39
CA VAL A 135 -14.03 -10.94 12.27
C VAL A 135 -13.64 -9.48 12.13
N GLY A 136 -12.34 -9.20 12.26
CA GLY A 136 -11.78 -7.85 12.14
C GLY A 136 -11.24 -7.56 10.75
N SER A 137 -11.45 -6.33 10.28
CA SER A 137 -10.89 -5.81 9.02
C SER A 137 -10.77 -4.29 9.09
N THR A 138 -9.95 -3.69 8.25
CA THR A 138 -9.83 -2.22 8.17
C THR A 138 -10.94 -1.64 7.30
N LEU A 139 -11.65 -0.65 7.83
CA LEU A 139 -12.77 -0.01 7.15
C LEU A 139 -12.36 0.58 5.78
N GLY A 140 -13.03 0.13 4.72
CA GLY A 140 -12.82 0.58 3.34
C GLY A 140 -11.67 -0.11 2.60
N GLU A 141 -10.98 -1.08 3.23
CA GLU A 141 -10.01 -1.96 2.56
C GLU A 141 -10.71 -3.17 1.90
N THR A 142 -10.00 -3.82 1.00
CA THR A 142 -10.47 -5.03 0.28
C THR A 142 -10.86 -6.16 1.23
N GLY A 143 -10.12 -6.34 2.33
CA GLY A 143 -10.47 -7.29 3.38
C GLY A 143 -11.81 -7.00 4.06
N ASN A 144 -12.17 -5.73 4.24
CA ASN A 144 -13.46 -5.34 4.79
C ASN A 144 -14.61 -5.59 3.81
N GLN A 145 -14.38 -5.31 2.53
CA GLN A 145 -15.35 -5.61 1.49
C GLN A 145 -15.59 -7.13 1.43
N TRP A 146 -14.53 -7.91 1.33
CA TRP A 146 -14.59 -9.37 1.29
C TRP A 146 -15.30 -9.95 2.53
N ALA A 147 -14.94 -9.50 3.73
CA ALA A 147 -15.58 -9.94 4.97
C ALA A 147 -17.07 -9.64 5.01
N THR A 148 -17.49 -8.52 4.44
CA THR A 148 -18.90 -8.10 4.39
C THR A 148 -19.69 -8.93 3.38
N GLU A 149 -19.15 -9.10 2.17
CA GLU A 149 -19.80 -9.84 1.08
C GLU A 149 -19.95 -11.34 1.39
N ASN A 150 -18.97 -11.92 2.07
CA ASN A 150 -18.95 -13.36 2.39
C ASN A 150 -19.59 -13.70 3.73
N SER A 151 -19.96 -12.74 4.56
CA SER A 151 -20.47 -13.04 5.90
C SER A 151 -21.85 -13.70 5.89
N GLU A 152 -22.75 -13.27 5.04
CA GLU A 152 -24.16 -13.74 5.00
C GLU A 152 -24.83 -13.79 6.40
N GLY A 153 -24.28 -13.01 7.34
CA GLY A 153 -24.72 -12.99 8.74
C GLY A 153 -24.14 -14.12 9.63
N ARG A 154 -23.20 -14.92 9.11
CA ARG A 154 -22.55 -16.02 9.85
C ARG A 154 -21.63 -15.53 10.96
N TRP A 155 -20.98 -14.40 10.78
CA TRP A 155 -20.06 -13.78 11.76
C TRP A 155 -20.34 -12.30 11.99
N ARG A 156 -19.64 -11.72 12.97
CA ARG A 156 -19.77 -10.31 13.34
C ARG A 156 -18.58 -9.53 12.82
N ASN A 157 -18.81 -8.68 11.82
CA ASN A 157 -17.77 -7.78 11.32
C ASN A 157 -17.45 -6.71 12.36
N GLN A 158 -16.16 -6.52 12.66
CA GLN A 158 -15.62 -5.41 13.44
C GLN A 158 -14.62 -4.65 12.59
N THR A 159 -14.81 -3.33 12.49
CA THR A 159 -13.95 -2.48 11.68
C THR A 159 -12.96 -1.70 12.52
N PHE A 160 -11.76 -1.54 11.98
CA PHE A 160 -10.64 -0.80 12.56
C PHE A 160 -10.25 0.33 11.62
N GLN A 161 -9.47 1.31 12.12
CA GLN A 161 -8.99 2.43 11.30
C GLN A 161 -7.64 2.14 10.63
N GLY A 162 -6.95 1.07 11.04
CA GLY A 162 -5.68 0.63 10.48
C GLY A 162 -5.16 -0.65 11.09
N LEU A 163 -4.10 -1.18 10.49
CA LEU A 163 -3.49 -2.46 10.87
C LEU A 163 -3.02 -2.53 12.33
N PRO A 164 -2.35 -1.52 12.92
CA PRO A 164 -1.88 -1.62 14.31
C PRO A 164 -2.99 -1.85 15.33
N ASP A 165 -4.12 -1.16 15.19
CA ASP A 165 -5.28 -1.34 16.06
C ASP A 165 -5.93 -2.71 15.87
N MET A 166 -5.94 -3.21 14.64
CA MET A 166 -6.50 -4.52 14.30
C MET A 166 -5.62 -5.66 14.85
N LEU A 167 -4.28 -5.57 14.72
CA LEU A 167 -3.33 -6.51 15.34
C LEU A 167 -3.48 -6.54 16.86
N ASN A 168 -3.58 -5.37 17.50
CA ASN A 168 -3.87 -5.31 18.93
C ASN A 168 -5.24 -5.93 19.27
N GLY A 169 -6.24 -5.74 18.41
CA GLY A 169 -7.55 -6.36 18.55
C GLY A 169 -7.49 -7.90 18.53
N LEU A 170 -6.67 -8.47 17.65
CA LEU A 170 -6.47 -9.91 17.54
C LEU A 170 -5.67 -10.45 18.75
N THR A 171 -4.52 -9.87 19.05
CA THR A 171 -3.62 -10.35 20.13
C THR A 171 -4.26 -10.26 21.52
N THR A 172 -5.17 -9.29 21.75
CA THR A 172 -5.92 -9.15 23.01
C THR A 172 -7.24 -9.90 23.05
N GLY A 173 -7.59 -10.65 21.99
CA GLY A 173 -8.83 -11.42 21.92
C GLY A 173 -10.09 -10.54 21.79
N ARG A 174 -9.96 -9.30 21.32
CA ARG A 174 -11.11 -8.44 20.98
C ARG A 174 -11.80 -8.92 19.69
N ILE A 175 -11.04 -9.49 18.76
CA ILE A 175 -11.51 -10.22 17.58
C ILE A 175 -10.94 -11.64 17.60
N ASP A 176 -11.62 -12.56 16.94
CA ASP A 176 -11.23 -13.97 16.86
C ASP A 176 -10.50 -14.30 15.57
N VAL A 177 -10.80 -13.55 14.51
CA VAL A 177 -10.23 -13.68 13.16
C VAL A 177 -9.89 -12.28 12.64
N MET A 178 -8.73 -12.14 12.01
CA MET A 178 -8.31 -10.93 11.32
C MET A 178 -8.17 -11.23 9.82
N ILE A 179 -8.72 -10.34 8.98
CA ILE A 179 -8.55 -10.35 7.53
C ILE A 179 -7.77 -9.10 7.13
N ALA A 180 -6.62 -9.30 6.53
CA ALA A 180 -5.71 -8.24 6.11
C ALA A 180 -4.96 -8.63 4.84
N ASP A 181 -4.31 -7.66 4.22
CA ASP A 181 -3.30 -7.95 3.21
C ASP A 181 -2.12 -8.69 3.87
N ASP A 182 -1.53 -9.62 3.14
CA ASP A 182 -0.52 -10.55 3.65
C ASP A 182 0.81 -9.87 4.04
N ILE A 183 1.37 -9.05 3.13
CA ILE A 183 2.69 -8.45 3.27
C ILE A 183 2.86 -7.66 4.58
N PRO A 184 1.99 -6.70 4.94
CA PRO A 184 2.19 -5.90 6.14
C PRO A 184 2.10 -6.73 7.42
N VAL A 185 1.33 -7.83 7.43
CA VAL A 185 1.28 -8.72 8.60
C VAL A 185 2.55 -9.54 8.71
N TYR A 186 3.09 -10.08 7.60
CA TYR A 186 4.38 -10.78 7.61
C TYR A 186 5.52 -9.87 8.08
N VAL A 187 5.56 -8.60 7.63
CA VAL A 187 6.56 -7.64 8.12
C VAL A 187 6.39 -7.39 9.61
N ALA A 188 5.15 -7.19 10.09
CA ALA A 188 4.88 -7.00 11.51
C ALA A 188 5.33 -8.20 12.36
N LEU A 189 5.17 -9.44 11.86
CA LEU A 189 5.64 -10.65 12.52
C LEU A 189 7.17 -10.76 12.57
N ASN A 190 7.87 -10.28 11.55
CA ASN A 190 9.33 -10.25 11.54
C ASN A 190 9.89 -9.24 12.55
N ASP A 191 9.19 -8.13 12.76
CA ASP A 191 9.63 -7.05 13.63
C ASP A 191 9.19 -7.22 15.09
N GLN A 192 8.13 -8.00 15.33
CA GLN A 192 7.49 -8.15 16.62
C GLN A 192 7.16 -9.62 16.89
N ASP A 193 7.36 -10.03 18.13
CA ASP A 193 6.93 -11.36 18.61
C ASP A 193 5.41 -11.33 18.88
N LEU A 194 4.62 -11.50 17.84
CA LEU A 194 3.16 -11.52 17.92
C LEU A 194 2.67 -12.97 17.98
N ALA A 195 1.90 -13.29 19.02
CA ALA A 195 1.30 -14.62 19.20
C ALA A 195 0.07 -14.82 18.27
N ILE A 196 0.30 -14.74 16.96
CA ILE A 196 -0.70 -14.97 15.92
C ILE A 196 -0.17 -15.92 14.85
N LYS A 197 -1.06 -16.63 14.18
CA LYS A 197 -0.73 -17.50 13.05
C LYS A 197 -1.67 -17.27 11.89
N GLU A 198 -1.14 -17.47 10.68
CA GLU A 198 -1.95 -17.53 9.47
C GLU A 198 -2.70 -18.87 9.40
N VAL A 199 -3.92 -18.85 8.88
CA VAL A 199 -4.73 -20.04 8.60
C VAL A 199 -5.15 -20.07 7.14
N ASN A 200 -5.10 -21.27 6.55
CA ASN A 200 -5.48 -21.48 5.17
C ASN A 200 -6.95 -21.95 5.10
N VAL A 201 -7.81 -21.08 4.63
CA VAL A 201 -9.25 -21.34 4.47
C VAL A 201 -9.66 -21.55 3.00
N GLY A 202 -8.69 -21.75 2.11
CA GLY A 202 -8.87 -21.89 0.67
C GLY A 202 -8.29 -20.69 -0.09
N GLU A 203 -8.64 -20.58 -1.38
CA GLU A 203 -8.15 -19.51 -2.25
C GLU A 203 -8.79 -18.17 -1.86
N LEU A 204 -7.95 -17.19 -1.59
CA LEU A 204 -8.35 -15.82 -1.29
C LEU A 204 -7.99 -14.90 -2.46
N PRO A 205 -8.73 -13.80 -2.67
CA PRO A 205 -8.45 -12.88 -3.75
C PRO A 205 -7.15 -12.10 -3.52
N SER A 206 -6.53 -11.71 -4.63
CA SER A 206 -5.39 -10.80 -4.67
C SER A 206 -5.62 -9.71 -5.71
N TRP A 207 -4.99 -8.57 -5.53
CA TRP A 207 -5.10 -7.43 -6.43
C TRP A 207 -3.73 -6.79 -6.67
N PRO A 208 -3.50 -6.25 -7.87
CA PRO A 208 -2.39 -5.33 -8.08
C PRO A 208 -2.61 -4.06 -7.26
N ALA A 209 -1.55 -3.56 -6.63
CA ALA A 209 -1.52 -2.25 -6.01
C ALA A 209 -0.93 -1.24 -7.00
N ALA A 210 -1.60 -0.08 -7.15
CA ALA A 210 -1.18 0.96 -8.09
C ALA A 210 -1.39 2.35 -7.51
N ILE A 211 -0.76 3.34 -8.13
CA ILE A 211 -0.93 4.75 -7.78
C ILE A 211 -2.28 5.21 -8.30
N ALA A 212 -3.14 5.67 -7.41
CA ALA A 212 -4.42 6.25 -7.81
C ALA A 212 -4.26 7.75 -8.12
N ILE A 213 -4.89 8.19 -9.19
CA ILE A 213 -4.91 9.59 -9.64
C ILE A 213 -6.34 10.03 -9.96
N GLN A 214 -6.56 11.34 -10.04
CA GLN A 214 -7.84 11.85 -10.52
C GLN A 214 -8.14 11.37 -11.94
N LYS A 215 -9.44 11.24 -12.25
CA LYS A 215 -9.89 11.00 -13.62
C LYS A 215 -9.43 12.11 -14.59
N ASN A 216 -9.19 11.71 -15.84
CA ASN A 216 -8.84 12.63 -16.92
C ASN A 216 -7.52 13.39 -16.70
N LYS A 217 -6.51 12.71 -16.15
CA LYS A 217 -5.14 13.18 -15.95
C LYS A 217 -4.13 12.29 -16.72
N PRO A 218 -4.23 12.22 -18.08
CA PRO A 218 -3.40 11.30 -18.87
C PRO A 218 -1.91 11.64 -18.84
N GLU A 219 -1.55 12.94 -18.77
CA GLU A 219 -0.15 13.38 -18.75
C GLU A 219 0.51 13.02 -17.42
N LEU A 220 -0.20 13.21 -16.30
CA LEU A 220 0.27 12.78 -14.98
C LEU A 220 0.41 11.27 -14.91
N LYS A 221 -0.57 10.52 -15.43
CA LYS A 221 -0.52 9.06 -15.48
C LYS A 221 0.72 8.56 -16.24
N GLU A 222 0.97 9.12 -17.42
CA GLU A 222 2.11 8.76 -18.25
C GLU A 222 3.42 9.11 -17.56
N ALA A 223 3.53 10.29 -16.95
CA ALA A 223 4.72 10.71 -16.23
C ALA A 223 5.03 9.79 -15.04
N LEU A 224 4.01 9.40 -14.27
CA LEU A 224 4.16 8.46 -13.17
C LEU A 224 4.59 7.06 -13.64
N ASN A 225 4.01 6.55 -14.73
CA ASN A 225 4.40 5.26 -15.30
C ASN A 225 5.85 5.26 -15.79
N ILE A 226 6.28 6.34 -16.46
CA ILE A 226 7.68 6.48 -16.89
C ILE A 226 8.60 6.53 -15.68
N ALA A 227 8.30 7.37 -14.68
CA ALA A 227 9.10 7.47 -13.46
C ALA A 227 9.18 6.13 -12.71
N LEU A 228 8.06 5.40 -12.64
CA LEU A 228 8.01 4.07 -12.02
C LEU A 228 8.90 3.06 -12.77
N ALA A 229 8.87 3.07 -14.11
CA ALA A 229 9.75 2.22 -14.91
C ALA A 229 11.23 2.59 -14.70
N GLU A 230 11.58 3.88 -14.66
CA GLU A 230 12.93 4.37 -14.43
C GLU A 230 13.50 3.91 -13.08
N ILE A 231 12.73 4.03 -11.97
CA ILE A 231 13.20 3.58 -10.65
C ILE A 231 13.27 2.05 -10.54
N LYS A 232 12.46 1.30 -11.30
CA LYS A 232 12.56 -0.16 -11.39
C LYS A 232 13.82 -0.58 -12.18
N GLU A 233 14.12 0.10 -13.28
CA GLU A 233 15.26 -0.22 -14.15
C GLU A 233 16.61 0.06 -13.49
N ASP A 234 16.74 1.16 -12.75
CA ASP A 234 18.01 1.57 -12.14
C ASP A 234 18.27 0.97 -10.75
N GLY A 235 17.31 0.21 -10.20
CA GLY A 235 17.42 -0.48 -8.93
C GLY A 235 16.94 0.32 -7.71
N THR A 236 16.57 1.60 -7.85
CA THR A 236 16.04 2.43 -6.76
C THR A 236 14.81 1.79 -6.12
N TYR A 237 13.91 1.21 -6.93
CA TYR A 237 12.74 0.50 -6.44
C TYR A 237 13.12 -0.68 -5.54
N GLN A 238 14.10 -1.51 -5.95
CA GLN A 238 14.54 -2.65 -5.17
C GLN A 238 15.23 -2.21 -3.86
N GLU A 239 15.97 -1.12 -3.86
CA GLU A 239 16.55 -0.56 -2.62
C GLU A 239 15.46 -0.14 -1.63
N ILE A 240 14.35 0.42 -2.11
CA ILE A 240 13.19 0.79 -1.28
C ILE A 240 12.48 -0.48 -0.76
N VAL A 241 12.29 -1.51 -1.59
CA VAL A 241 11.76 -2.82 -1.17
C VAL A 241 12.64 -3.43 -0.08
N ASP A 242 13.95 -3.50 -0.28
CA ASP A 242 14.89 -4.09 0.68
C ASP A 242 14.89 -3.35 2.02
N LYS A 243 14.70 -2.03 1.98
CA LYS A 243 14.64 -1.17 3.18
C LYS A 243 13.40 -1.43 4.04
N TRP A 244 12.24 -1.62 3.41
CA TRP A 244 10.97 -1.62 4.12
C TRP A 244 10.30 -2.99 4.25
N ILE A 245 10.50 -3.87 3.28
CA ILE A 245 9.81 -5.15 3.17
C ILE A 245 10.75 -6.30 3.51
N GLY A 246 11.97 -6.25 3.02
CA GLY A 246 13.01 -7.24 3.31
C GLY A 246 13.89 -7.56 2.13
N VAL A 247 15.15 -7.84 2.42
CA VAL A 247 16.17 -8.16 1.42
C VAL A 247 15.79 -9.41 0.63
N GLY A 248 15.80 -9.28 -0.70
CA GLY A 248 15.54 -10.40 -1.61
C GLY A 248 14.05 -10.69 -1.84
N VAL A 249 13.13 -9.88 -1.27
CA VAL A 249 11.72 -9.95 -1.64
C VAL A 249 11.55 -9.34 -3.03
N GLN A 250 10.90 -10.07 -3.93
CA GLN A 250 10.53 -9.56 -5.25
C GLN A 250 9.05 -9.22 -5.23
N PHE A 251 8.75 -8.00 -5.60
CA PHE A 251 7.41 -7.53 -5.87
C PHE A 251 7.17 -7.59 -7.39
N ASP A 252 6.35 -8.53 -7.81
CA ASP A 252 5.93 -8.67 -9.22
C ASP A 252 4.62 -7.91 -9.48
#